data_6f95fc4b58369697fdd188fa70619694
#
_entry.id   6f95fc4b58369697fdd188fa70619694
#
_cell.length_a   1.000
_cell.length_b   1.000
_cell.length_c   1.000
_cell.angle_alpha   90.00
_cell.angle_beta   90.00
_cell.angle_gamma   90.00
#
_symmetry.space_group_name_H-M   'P 1'
#
loop_
_entity.id
_entity.type
_entity.pdbx_description
1 polymer ?
#
loop_
_entity_poly.entity_id
_entity_poly.type
_entity_poly.pdbx_seq_one_letter_code
_entity_poly.pdbx_strand_id
1 'polypeptide(L)'
;TIDLVAGGPPCQGFSMAGKRMKDDERNQLVFSYISFIELVRPRLILFENVKGFTFSFDKANNQDAVPYSQIVVEKLEQLGYEVTPQIINFAEFGVPQRRKRFILVGIRKPKKTHSKEFIERLRNHFPQFIKESGLMEHPNLADAISDLLKSNGTSPTPDRHGFQSGRYGIAMTPYQKYLRKGISETSIIPNS
;
A
#
# COMPACT_ATOMS: atom_id res chain seq x y z
N THR A 1 23.59 11.02 -2.24
CA THR A 1 22.34 11.28 -3.00
C THR A 1 21.39 10.13 -2.71
N ILE A 2 20.16 10.43 -2.30
CA ILE A 2 19.11 9.41 -2.09
C ILE A 2 18.34 9.23 -3.39
N ASP A 3 18.18 7.97 -3.81
CA ASP A 3 17.50 7.67 -5.06
C ASP A 3 15.98 7.63 -4.91
N LEU A 4 15.47 7.02 -3.85
CA LEU A 4 14.04 6.86 -3.60
C LEU A 4 13.67 7.21 -2.17
N VAL A 5 12.62 7.98 -2.00
CA VAL A 5 11.88 8.10 -0.74
C VAL A 5 10.49 7.50 -0.94
N ALA A 6 10.21 6.42 -0.23
CA ALA A 6 8.90 5.80 -0.18
C ALA A 6 8.27 6.08 1.20
N GLY A 7 7.00 6.48 1.23
CA GLY A 7 6.32 6.78 2.48
C GLY A 7 4.80 6.78 2.37
N GLY A 8 4.15 6.40 3.48
CA GLY A 8 2.71 6.47 3.67
C GLY A 8 2.41 7.17 4.99
N PRO A 9 2.47 8.52 5.03
CA PRO A 9 2.20 9.25 6.26
C PRO A 9 0.79 8.92 6.78
N PRO A 10 0.62 8.74 8.10
CA PRO A 10 -0.66 8.37 8.69
C PRO A 10 -1.78 9.34 8.29
N CYS A 11 -2.93 8.76 8.00
CA CYS A 11 -4.08 9.48 7.45
C CYS A 11 -5.36 9.15 8.21
N GLN A 12 -5.30 9.03 9.53
CA GLN A 12 -6.48 8.62 10.31
C GLN A 12 -7.64 9.62 10.17
N GLY A 13 -7.36 10.90 9.97
CA GLY A 13 -8.36 11.93 9.66
C GLY A 13 -9.07 11.72 8.31
N PHE A 14 -8.48 10.93 7.38
CA PHE A 14 -9.04 10.70 6.03
C PHE A 14 -9.70 9.33 5.86
N SER A 15 -9.53 8.43 6.83
CA SER A 15 -10.11 7.09 6.76
C SER A 15 -11.63 7.14 6.77
N MET A 16 -12.26 6.44 5.83
CA MET A 16 -13.73 6.29 5.80
C MET A 16 -14.27 5.48 6.98
N ALA A 17 -13.43 4.71 7.65
CA ALA A 17 -13.79 3.93 8.84
C ALA A 17 -13.61 4.70 10.16
N GLY A 18 -13.00 5.91 10.12
CA GLY A 18 -12.77 6.78 11.27
C GLY A 18 -13.65 8.04 11.27
N LYS A 19 -13.62 8.78 12.37
CA LYS A 19 -14.19 10.14 12.44
C LYS A 19 -13.29 11.05 11.57
N ARG A 20 -13.80 11.49 10.41
CA ARG A 20 -13.08 12.41 9.52
C ARG A 20 -12.98 13.78 10.21
N MET A 21 -11.82 14.08 10.77
CA MET A 21 -11.56 15.33 11.49
C MET A 21 -10.52 16.15 10.72
N LYS A 22 -10.91 17.34 10.29
CA LYS A 22 -10.05 18.29 9.57
C LYS A 22 -8.85 18.70 10.42
N ASP A 23 -9.06 18.91 11.72
CA ASP A 23 -8.08 19.42 12.69
C ASP A 23 -7.28 18.32 13.39
N ASP A 24 -7.25 17.10 12.84
CA ASP A 24 -6.43 16.01 13.36
C ASP A 24 -4.95 16.34 13.15
N GLU A 25 -4.17 16.45 14.24
CA GLU A 25 -2.72 16.75 14.20
C GLU A 25 -1.94 15.79 13.31
N ARG A 26 -2.44 14.56 13.13
CA ARG A 26 -1.83 13.57 12.25
C ARG A 26 -1.88 13.95 10.77
N ASN A 27 -2.78 14.86 10.38
CA ASN A 27 -2.81 15.43 9.03
C ASN A 27 -1.54 16.27 8.76
N GLN A 28 -0.89 16.80 9.82
CA GLN A 28 0.37 17.52 9.72
C GLN A 28 1.54 16.63 9.27
N LEU A 29 1.46 15.31 9.49
CA LEU A 29 2.50 14.38 9.06
C LEU A 29 2.68 14.31 7.53
N VAL A 30 1.64 14.64 6.79
CA VAL A 30 1.74 14.82 5.32
C VAL A 30 2.67 15.99 4.97
N PHE A 31 2.57 17.10 5.69
CA PHE A 31 3.45 18.25 5.48
C PHE A 31 4.88 17.98 5.94
N SER A 32 5.04 17.23 7.04
CA SER A 32 6.37 16.76 7.48
C SER A 32 7.04 15.89 6.43
N TYR A 33 6.27 15.02 5.76
CA TYR A 33 6.77 14.23 4.63
C TYR A 33 7.24 15.13 3.47
N ILE A 34 6.46 16.15 3.11
CA ILE A 34 6.83 17.10 2.04
C ILE A 34 8.10 17.87 2.42
N SER A 35 8.21 18.36 3.66
CA SER A 35 9.42 19.05 4.15
C SER A 35 10.64 18.13 4.11
N PHE A 36 10.47 16.85 4.43
CA PHE A 36 11.53 15.86 4.30
C PHE A 36 11.96 15.68 2.83
N ILE A 37 11.03 15.60 1.88
CA ILE A 37 11.33 15.55 0.44
C ILE A 37 12.08 16.81 -0.01
N GLU A 38 11.69 17.97 0.48
CA GLU A 38 12.36 19.24 0.17
C GLU A 38 13.83 19.24 0.63
N LEU A 39 14.08 18.75 1.84
CA LEU A 39 15.42 18.66 2.42
C LEU A 39 16.29 17.63 1.69
N VAL A 40 15.77 16.43 1.48
CA VAL A 40 16.52 15.28 0.95
C VAL A 40 16.66 15.31 -0.56
N ARG A 41 15.71 15.90 -1.27
CA ARG A 41 15.70 16.04 -2.74
C ARG A 41 15.93 14.70 -3.46
N PRO A 42 15.20 13.63 -3.17
CA PRO A 42 15.41 12.32 -3.79
C PRO A 42 15.18 12.38 -5.31
N ARG A 43 15.67 11.38 -6.04
CA ARG A 43 15.41 11.26 -7.49
C ARG A 43 13.98 10.80 -7.77
N LEU A 44 13.46 9.91 -6.92
CA LEU A 44 12.14 9.29 -7.03
C LEU A 44 11.36 9.47 -5.72
N ILE A 45 10.05 9.57 -5.84
CA ILE A 45 9.10 9.60 -4.73
C ILE A 45 8.06 8.53 -4.98
N LEU A 46 7.76 7.73 -3.95
CA LEU A 46 6.59 6.86 -3.89
C LEU A 46 5.79 7.23 -2.64
N PHE A 47 4.61 7.79 -2.83
CA PHE A 47 3.72 8.19 -1.75
C PHE A 47 2.46 7.32 -1.78
N GLU A 48 2.09 6.74 -0.63
CA GLU A 48 0.89 5.92 -0.47
C GLU A 48 -0.07 6.54 0.53
N ASN A 49 -1.36 6.44 0.23
CA ASN A 49 -2.40 6.82 1.19
C ASN A 49 -3.71 6.07 0.92
N VAL A 50 -4.71 6.25 1.79
CA VAL A 50 -6.04 5.67 1.59
C VAL A 50 -6.79 6.42 0.48
N LYS A 51 -7.77 5.74 -0.17
CA LYS A 51 -8.63 6.38 -1.18
C LYS A 51 -9.30 7.66 -0.64
N GLY A 52 -9.68 7.69 0.64
CA GLY A 52 -10.29 8.87 1.28
C GLY A 52 -9.45 10.14 1.22
N PHE A 53 -8.14 10.03 1.01
CA PHE A 53 -7.22 11.15 0.82
C PHE A 53 -7.54 12.01 -0.42
N THR A 54 -8.27 11.46 -1.39
CA THR A 54 -8.72 12.18 -2.59
C THR A 54 -10.07 12.89 -2.43
N PHE A 55 -10.67 12.82 -1.23
CA PHE A 55 -11.95 13.48 -0.97
C PHE A 55 -11.76 14.73 -0.13
N SER A 56 -12.49 15.80 -0.45
CA SER A 56 -12.56 16.98 0.41
C SER A 56 -13.26 16.67 1.74
N PHE A 57 -12.92 17.39 2.81
CA PHE A 57 -13.52 17.21 4.13
C PHE A 57 -14.95 17.75 4.21
N ASP A 58 -15.22 18.87 3.58
CA ASP A 58 -16.50 19.59 3.63
C ASP A 58 -17.30 19.41 2.35
N LYS A 59 -18.24 18.46 2.38
CA LYS A 59 -19.30 18.40 1.36
C LYS A 59 -20.53 19.26 1.72
N ALA A 60 -20.67 19.64 3.00
CA ALA A 60 -21.90 20.29 3.46
C ALA A 60 -21.85 21.82 3.45
N ASN A 61 -20.69 22.46 3.64
CA ASN A 61 -20.62 23.91 3.86
C ASN A 61 -19.55 24.66 3.03
N ASN A 62 -18.71 24.00 2.24
CA ASN A 62 -17.71 24.69 1.44
C ASN A 62 -17.47 23.94 0.14
N GLN A 63 -18.00 24.43 -0.97
CA GLN A 63 -17.84 23.83 -2.30
C GLN A 63 -16.40 23.87 -2.80
N ASP A 64 -15.52 24.63 -2.12
CA ASP A 64 -14.14 24.91 -2.54
C ASP A 64 -13.06 24.21 -1.71
N ALA A 65 -13.42 23.26 -0.84
CA ALA A 65 -12.42 22.57 -0.04
C ALA A 65 -11.54 21.64 -0.90
N VAL A 66 -10.27 22.02 -1.07
CA VAL A 66 -9.28 21.30 -1.87
C VAL A 66 -8.91 19.98 -1.16
N PRO A 67 -8.94 18.81 -1.85
CA PRO A 67 -8.48 17.56 -1.30
C PRO A 67 -6.98 17.60 -0.95
N TYR A 68 -6.57 16.93 0.12
CA TYR A 68 -5.15 16.85 0.48
C TYR A 68 -4.28 16.21 -0.61
N SER A 69 -4.83 15.29 -1.39
CA SER A 69 -4.15 14.73 -2.56
C SER A 69 -3.71 15.79 -3.57
N GLN A 70 -4.56 16.79 -3.80
CA GLN A 70 -4.24 17.90 -4.70
C GLN A 70 -3.17 18.81 -4.09
N ILE A 71 -3.28 19.13 -2.79
CA ILE A 71 -2.25 19.92 -2.08
C ILE A 71 -0.88 19.27 -2.17
N VAL A 72 -0.81 17.93 -1.98
CA VAL A 72 0.45 17.19 -2.10
C VAL A 72 1.01 17.26 -3.53
N VAL A 73 0.16 17.06 -4.54
CA VAL A 73 0.56 17.18 -5.95
C VAL A 73 1.17 18.55 -6.21
N GLU A 74 0.45 19.61 -5.90
CA GLU A 74 0.89 21.01 -6.14
C GLU A 74 2.21 21.31 -5.44
N LYS A 75 2.36 20.91 -4.17
CA LYS A 75 3.60 21.14 -3.41
C LYS A 75 4.78 20.38 -4.00
N LEU A 76 4.61 19.13 -4.41
CA LEU A 76 5.69 18.36 -5.03
C LEU A 76 6.06 18.91 -6.42
N GLU A 77 5.09 19.39 -7.20
CA GLU A 77 5.34 20.06 -8.46
C GLU A 77 6.13 21.37 -8.28
N GLN A 78 5.79 22.16 -7.26
CA GLN A 78 6.54 23.37 -6.88
C GLN A 78 7.98 23.05 -6.47
N LEU A 79 8.22 21.88 -5.86
CA LEU A 79 9.56 21.37 -5.55
C LEU A 79 10.30 20.83 -6.79
N GLY A 80 9.73 20.91 -7.99
CA GLY A 80 10.36 20.52 -9.26
C GLY A 80 10.24 19.03 -9.57
N TYR A 81 9.24 18.33 -9.04
CA TYR A 81 8.92 16.97 -9.43
C TYR A 81 7.86 16.94 -10.53
N GLU A 82 7.94 15.96 -11.42
CA GLU A 82 6.83 15.50 -12.23
C GLU A 82 6.12 14.41 -11.43
N VAL A 83 4.82 14.56 -11.17
CA VAL A 83 4.06 13.63 -10.34
C VAL A 83 2.87 13.02 -11.09
N THR A 84 2.60 11.76 -10.82
CA THR A 84 1.43 11.04 -11.37
C THR A 84 0.68 10.39 -10.21
N PRO A 85 -0.45 10.99 -9.77
CA PRO A 85 -1.33 10.39 -8.79
C PRO A 85 -2.28 9.40 -9.45
N GLN A 86 -2.53 8.25 -8.80
CA GLN A 86 -3.51 7.24 -9.24
C GLN A 86 -4.18 6.56 -8.05
N ILE A 87 -5.42 6.08 -8.27
CA ILE A 87 -6.06 5.12 -7.38
C ILE A 87 -5.80 3.72 -7.94
N ILE A 88 -5.07 2.90 -7.19
CA ILE A 88 -4.77 1.52 -7.54
C ILE A 88 -5.63 0.60 -6.67
N ASN A 89 -6.30 -0.36 -7.30
CA ASN A 89 -6.93 -1.48 -6.61
C ASN A 89 -5.96 -2.68 -6.66
N PHE A 90 -5.42 -3.07 -5.53
CA PHE A 90 -4.43 -4.15 -5.48
C PHE A 90 -4.96 -5.51 -5.96
N ALA A 91 -6.29 -5.71 -5.98
CA ALA A 91 -6.87 -6.90 -6.60
C ALA A 91 -6.55 -7.03 -8.10
N GLU A 92 -6.25 -5.92 -8.79
CA GLU A 92 -5.82 -5.91 -10.20
C GLU A 92 -4.38 -6.44 -10.37
N PHE A 93 -3.66 -6.63 -9.28
CA PHE A 93 -2.29 -7.12 -9.23
C PHE A 93 -2.16 -8.43 -8.43
N GLY A 94 -3.17 -9.29 -8.50
CA GLY A 94 -3.14 -10.62 -7.88
C GLY A 94 -3.19 -10.65 -6.35
N VAL A 95 -3.52 -9.54 -5.70
CA VAL A 95 -3.74 -9.51 -4.25
C VAL A 95 -5.18 -9.93 -3.96
N PRO A 96 -5.45 -10.95 -3.11
CA PRO A 96 -6.79 -11.47 -2.81
C PRO A 96 -7.59 -10.53 -1.90
N GLN A 97 -7.50 -9.24 -2.13
CA GLN A 97 -8.16 -8.19 -1.35
C GLN A 97 -8.54 -7.01 -2.25
N ARG A 98 -9.78 -6.57 -2.20
CA ARG A 98 -10.25 -5.33 -2.85
C ARG A 98 -9.77 -4.11 -2.04
N ARG A 99 -8.47 -3.79 -2.15
CA ARG A 99 -7.81 -2.72 -1.42
C ARG A 99 -7.45 -1.58 -2.38
N LYS A 100 -8.25 -0.50 -2.36
CA LYS A 100 -7.95 0.71 -3.14
C LYS A 100 -7.05 1.66 -2.35
N ARG A 101 -5.97 2.14 -3.00
CA ARG A 101 -5.02 3.08 -2.43
C ARG A 101 -4.73 4.21 -3.39
N PHE A 102 -4.53 5.39 -2.83
CA PHE A 102 -3.93 6.51 -3.54
C PHE A 102 -2.42 6.26 -3.59
N ILE A 103 -1.89 6.17 -4.80
CA ILE A 103 -0.46 6.03 -5.06
C ILE A 103 -0.03 7.21 -5.90
N LEU A 104 1.03 7.90 -5.48
CA LEU A 104 1.66 8.96 -6.25
C LEU A 104 3.10 8.60 -6.51
N VAL A 105 3.48 8.64 -7.77
CA VAL A 105 4.87 8.48 -8.22
C VAL A 105 5.38 9.84 -8.65
N GLY A 106 6.52 10.26 -8.09
CA GLY A 106 7.19 11.51 -8.43
C GLY A 106 8.59 11.27 -8.98
N ILE A 107 8.96 12.00 -10.02
CA ILE A 107 10.31 12.00 -10.61
C ILE A 107 10.84 13.42 -10.64
N ARG A 108 12.02 13.65 -10.05
CA ARG A 108 12.65 14.98 -10.05
C ARG A 108 13.10 15.36 -11.46
N LYS A 109 12.64 16.52 -11.93
CA LYS A 109 13.06 17.09 -13.24
C LYS A 109 14.51 17.58 -13.20
N PRO A 110 15.23 17.62 -14.33
CA PRO A 110 14.87 17.12 -15.66
C PRO A 110 15.14 15.60 -15.81
N LYS A 111 14.28 14.89 -16.52
CA LYS A 111 14.40 13.43 -16.77
C LYS A 111 13.93 13.06 -18.17
N LYS A 112 14.50 11.95 -18.70
CA LYS A 112 14.04 11.29 -19.94
C LYS A 112 12.83 10.39 -19.71
N THR A 113 12.59 9.95 -18.45
CA THR A 113 11.51 9.03 -18.05
C THR A 113 10.40 9.81 -17.38
N HIS A 114 9.16 9.50 -17.68
CA HIS A 114 7.98 10.12 -17.10
C HIS A 114 7.40 9.30 -15.95
N SER A 115 6.87 9.98 -14.95
CA SER A 115 6.29 9.32 -13.76
C SER A 115 5.11 8.40 -14.09
N LYS A 116 4.32 8.71 -15.13
CA LYS A 116 3.21 7.88 -15.63
C LYS A 116 3.67 6.51 -16.11
N GLU A 117 4.87 6.42 -16.71
CA GLU A 117 5.40 5.17 -17.25
C GLU A 117 5.58 4.10 -16.18
N PHE A 118 5.79 4.48 -14.91
CA PHE A 118 5.94 3.50 -13.82
C PHE A 118 4.71 2.60 -13.70
N ILE A 119 3.52 3.18 -13.66
CA ILE A 119 2.27 2.43 -13.52
C ILE A 119 1.94 1.65 -14.80
N GLU A 120 2.22 2.23 -15.96
CA GLU A 120 2.05 1.56 -17.27
C GLU A 120 2.96 0.32 -17.35
N ARG A 121 4.22 0.45 -16.99
CA ARG A 121 5.18 -0.68 -16.94
C ARG A 121 4.75 -1.74 -15.95
N LEU A 122 4.27 -1.34 -14.76
CA LEU A 122 3.76 -2.28 -13.76
C LEU A 122 2.62 -3.13 -14.33
N ARG A 123 1.63 -2.50 -14.97
CA ARG A 123 0.51 -3.19 -15.61
C ARG A 123 0.95 -4.10 -16.76
N ASN A 124 1.87 -3.65 -17.58
CA ASN A 124 2.35 -4.42 -18.75
C ASN A 124 3.20 -5.63 -18.35
N HIS A 125 3.95 -5.55 -17.23
CA HIS A 125 4.78 -6.67 -16.77
C HIS A 125 4.04 -7.64 -15.84
N PHE A 126 2.92 -7.23 -15.26
CA PHE A 126 2.18 -8.06 -14.32
C PHE A 126 1.73 -9.41 -14.90
N PRO A 127 1.16 -9.53 -16.12
CA PRO A 127 0.78 -10.82 -16.69
C PRO A 127 1.96 -11.78 -16.83
N GLN A 128 3.13 -11.27 -17.23
CA GLN A 128 4.35 -12.08 -17.30
C GLN A 128 4.79 -12.56 -15.92
N PHE A 129 4.80 -11.67 -14.91
CA PHE A 129 5.12 -12.03 -13.52
C PHE A 129 4.21 -13.14 -13.00
N ILE A 130 2.89 -13.03 -13.20
CA ILE A 130 1.91 -14.05 -12.80
C ILE A 130 2.23 -15.39 -13.44
N LYS A 131 2.49 -15.41 -14.75
CA LYS A 131 2.84 -16.63 -15.51
C LYS A 131 4.14 -17.26 -14.99
N GLU A 132 5.20 -16.49 -14.82
CA GLU A 132 6.51 -16.96 -14.35
C GLU A 132 6.48 -17.46 -12.91
N SER A 133 5.65 -16.81 -12.07
CA SER A 133 5.47 -17.20 -10.67
C SER A 133 4.53 -18.38 -10.46
N GLY A 134 3.83 -18.81 -11.51
CA GLY A 134 2.81 -19.87 -11.41
C GLY A 134 1.60 -19.47 -10.56
N LEU A 135 1.35 -18.17 -10.41
CA LEU A 135 0.28 -17.63 -9.61
C LEU A 135 -1.05 -17.54 -10.38
N MET A 136 -2.13 -17.37 -9.65
CA MET A 136 -3.44 -17.07 -10.21
C MET A 136 -3.56 -15.56 -10.43
N GLU A 137 -4.10 -15.17 -11.58
CA GLU A 137 -4.30 -13.75 -11.91
C GLU A 137 -5.30 -13.07 -10.94
N HIS A 138 -6.36 -13.80 -10.57
CA HIS A 138 -7.41 -13.31 -9.69
C HIS A 138 -7.67 -14.28 -8.53
N PRO A 139 -6.75 -14.39 -7.55
CA PRO A 139 -6.98 -15.23 -6.38
C PRO A 139 -8.09 -14.63 -5.51
N ASN A 140 -8.93 -15.49 -4.96
CA ASN A 140 -9.89 -15.11 -3.94
C ASN A 140 -9.30 -15.29 -2.53
N LEU A 141 -10.07 -14.90 -1.50
CA LEU A 141 -9.61 -15.00 -0.12
C LEU A 141 -9.33 -16.44 0.31
N ALA A 142 -10.17 -17.41 -0.12
CA ALA A 142 -9.96 -18.81 0.20
C ALA A 142 -8.68 -19.36 -0.42
N ASP A 143 -8.35 -18.94 -1.66
CA ASP A 143 -7.08 -19.32 -2.30
C ASP A 143 -5.86 -18.85 -1.50
N ALA A 144 -5.98 -17.78 -0.75
CA ALA A 144 -4.87 -17.20 0.00
C ALA A 144 -4.73 -17.76 1.41
N ILE A 145 -5.84 -17.97 2.14
CA ILE A 145 -5.81 -18.19 3.58
C ILE A 145 -6.55 -19.46 4.07
N SER A 146 -7.04 -20.33 3.18
CA SER A 146 -7.73 -21.56 3.61
C SER A 146 -6.84 -22.55 4.36
N ASP A 147 -5.54 -22.37 4.29
CA ASP A 147 -4.54 -23.11 5.08
C ASP A 147 -4.28 -22.49 6.47
N LEU A 148 -4.91 -21.38 6.81
CA LEU A 148 -4.78 -20.70 8.11
C LEU A 148 -5.99 -20.95 9.02
N LEU A 149 -6.73 -22.02 8.78
CA LEU A 149 -7.93 -22.34 9.55
C LEU A 149 -7.58 -22.71 11.00
N LYS A 150 -8.40 -22.24 11.95
CA LYS A 150 -8.26 -22.58 13.37
C LYS A 150 -8.33 -24.09 13.62
N SER A 151 -9.01 -24.84 12.77
CA SER A 151 -9.08 -26.32 12.82
C SER A 151 -7.73 -27.02 12.61
N ASN A 152 -6.72 -26.33 12.06
CA ASN A 152 -5.36 -26.88 11.94
C ASN A 152 -4.63 -26.96 13.29
N GLY A 153 -5.26 -26.48 14.37
CA GLY A 153 -4.74 -26.48 15.72
C GLY A 153 -3.88 -25.28 16.05
N THR A 154 -3.41 -25.25 17.30
CA THR A 154 -2.59 -24.16 17.84
C THR A 154 -1.32 -24.70 18.51
N SER A 155 -0.37 -23.84 18.78
CA SER A 155 0.83 -24.07 19.58
C SER A 155 1.10 -22.87 20.49
N PRO A 156 1.74 -23.04 21.65
CA PRO A 156 2.15 -21.92 22.48
C PRO A 156 2.97 -20.93 21.65
N THR A 157 2.69 -19.63 21.78
CA THR A 157 3.45 -18.56 21.15
C THR A 157 4.81 -18.44 21.83
N PRO A 158 5.94 -18.46 21.08
CA PRO A 158 7.29 -18.47 21.70
C PRO A 158 7.67 -17.16 22.38
N ASP A 159 7.09 -16.04 21.94
CA ASP A 159 7.44 -14.68 22.36
C ASP A 159 6.48 -14.10 23.42
N ARG A 160 5.38 -14.79 23.74
CA ARG A 160 4.41 -14.30 24.70
C ARG A 160 3.72 -15.41 25.51
N HIS A 161 4.01 -15.46 26.79
CA HIS A 161 3.44 -16.46 27.70
C HIS A 161 1.90 -16.37 27.77
N GLY A 162 1.23 -17.53 27.75
CA GLY A 162 -0.24 -17.63 27.81
C GLY A 162 -0.98 -17.39 26.49
N PHE A 163 -0.26 -17.07 25.41
CA PHE A 163 -0.85 -16.93 24.08
C PHE A 163 -0.62 -18.17 23.22
N GLN A 164 -1.51 -18.36 22.24
CA GLN A 164 -1.46 -19.46 21.30
C GLN A 164 -1.32 -18.91 19.89
N SER A 165 -0.41 -19.46 19.12
CA SER A 165 -0.29 -19.21 17.68
C SER A 165 -0.95 -20.34 16.89
N GLY A 166 -1.59 -19.98 15.77
CA GLY A 166 -2.17 -20.97 14.85
C GLY A 166 -1.10 -21.82 14.19
N ARG A 167 -1.48 -23.00 13.72
CA ARG A 167 -0.66 -23.86 12.88
C ARG A 167 -1.09 -23.71 11.43
N TYR A 168 -0.13 -23.81 10.53
CA TYR A 168 -0.40 -23.90 9.12
C TYR A 168 -1.06 -25.26 8.80
N GLY A 169 -2.07 -25.25 7.94
CA GLY A 169 -2.54 -26.43 7.24
C GLY A 169 -1.69 -26.73 5.99
N ILE A 170 -2.10 -27.72 5.20
CA ILE A 170 -1.42 -28.04 3.94
C ILE A 170 -1.65 -26.92 2.92
N ALA A 171 -0.58 -26.45 2.29
CA ALA A 171 -0.65 -25.48 1.21
C ALA A 171 -1.18 -26.13 -0.07
N MET A 172 -2.44 -25.93 -0.39
CA MET A 172 -3.12 -26.56 -1.53
C MET A 172 -3.02 -25.72 -2.81
N THR A 173 -3.17 -24.41 -2.70
CA THR A 173 -3.23 -23.50 -3.86
C THR A 173 -1.84 -23.02 -4.29
N PRO A 174 -1.66 -22.61 -5.55
CA PRO A 174 -0.43 -21.99 -6.02
C PRO A 174 -0.07 -20.75 -5.18
N TYR A 175 -1.06 -19.97 -4.76
CA TYR A 175 -0.87 -18.77 -3.95
C TYR A 175 -0.28 -19.11 -2.57
N GLN A 176 -0.85 -20.09 -1.87
CA GLN A 176 -0.34 -20.57 -0.57
C GLN A 176 1.09 -21.12 -0.71
N LYS A 177 1.33 -21.95 -1.73
CA LYS A 177 2.68 -22.50 -2.00
C LYS A 177 3.71 -21.40 -2.27
N TYR A 178 3.33 -20.37 -3.00
CA TYR A 178 4.20 -19.21 -3.27
C TYR A 178 4.53 -18.46 -1.97
N LEU A 179 3.52 -18.14 -1.15
CA LEU A 179 3.70 -17.40 0.12
C LEU A 179 4.49 -18.20 1.16
N ARG A 180 4.44 -19.54 1.08
CA ARG A 180 5.16 -20.43 1.99
C ARG A 180 6.52 -20.88 1.53
N LYS A 181 7.00 -20.36 0.44
CA LYS A 181 8.33 -20.69 -0.08
C LYS A 181 9.39 -20.38 0.99
N GLY A 182 10.09 -21.41 1.47
CA GLY A 182 11.09 -21.30 2.54
C GLY A 182 10.52 -21.34 3.98
N ILE A 183 9.22 -21.55 4.16
CA ILE A 183 8.60 -21.77 5.48
C ILE A 183 8.43 -23.26 5.70
N SER A 184 8.90 -23.77 6.85
CA SER A 184 8.70 -25.18 7.25
C SER A 184 7.22 -25.46 7.54
N GLU A 185 6.75 -26.67 7.19
CA GLU A 185 5.40 -27.16 7.52
C GLU A 185 5.13 -27.20 9.04
N THR A 186 6.19 -27.33 9.85
CA THR A 186 6.09 -27.32 11.31
C THR A 186 6.09 -25.91 11.91
N SER A 187 6.26 -24.87 11.09
CA SER A 187 6.24 -23.49 11.57
C SER A 187 4.86 -23.09 12.06
N ILE A 188 4.83 -22.28 13.09
CA ILE A 188 3.62 -21.60 13.55
C ILE A 188 3.37 -20.33 12.73
N ILE A 189 2.11 -19.90 12.67
CA ILE A 189 1.74 -18.65 12.02
C ILE A 189 2.25 -17.49 12.89
N PRO A 190 3.14 -16.63 12.39
CA PRO A 190 3.63 -15.49 13.17
C PRO A 190 2.49 -14.54 13.54
N ASN A 191 2.46 -14.08 14.78
CA ASN A 191 1.51 -13.07 15.27
C ASN A 191 0.02 -13.45 15.09
N SER A 192 -0.30 -14.72 15.17
CA SER A 192 -1.68 -15.24 15.07
C SER A 192 -2.42 -15.27 16.40
#